data_bb9b810396e4e1d5a32e3ff81b1a7003
#
_entry.id   bb9b810396e4e1d5a32e3ff81b1a7003
#
_cell.length_a   1.000
_cell.length_b   1.000
_cell.length_c   1.000
_cell.angle_alpha   90.00
_cell.angle_beta   90.00
_cell.angle_gamma   90.00
#
_symmetry.space_group_name_H-M   'P 1'
#
loop_
_entity.id
_entity.type
_entity.pdbx_description
1 polymer ?
#
loop_
_entity_poly.entity_id
_entity_poly.type
_entity_poly.pdbx_seq_one_letter_code
_entity_poly.pdbx_strand_id
1 'polypeptide(L)'
;MFLRMIYDDSLAQAAYLIGCQATGEAIIFDPERDVDRYIELAQAHDLTIVASAETHIHADFLSGSRELAEKSGVTVYVSDEGDADWKYGWLHDRADGGTYEHQLLKHGDTFKVGNIAFRAVHTPGHTPEHLSYEVIDLGGGASDPMGVITGDFVFVGDLGRPDLLETAAGFAGTKEAGARTLGESARTFLKLPDHWQVWPAHGSGSACGKALGAVPQSTIGYEKRYNPALLAAPDEEAFVEFILAGQPDPPYYFARMKQDNRDGVPLLGELPRPEHYTAEQLTAVDTKTVAVIDTRIWDLFRRGHLAGSLKPLGGIGFLACMGS
;
A
#
# COMPACT_ATOMS: atom_id res chain seq x y z
N MET A 1 4.88 -21.92 7.75
CA MET A 1 4.61 -20.67 6.98
C MET A 1 5.89 -19.84 6.91
N PHE A 2 6.19 -19.24 5.76
CA PHE A 2 7.18 -18.17 5.56
C PHE A 2 6.46 -16.83 5.58
N LEU A 3 7.00 -15.80 6.23
CA LEU A 3 6.50 -14.45 6.20
C LEU A 3 7.68 -13.49 6.10
N ARG A 4 7.63 -12.57 5.15
CA ARG A 4 8.60 -11.50 4.99
C ARG A 4 7.89 -10.19 4.71
N MET A 5 8.14 -9.20 5.53
CA MET A 5 7.84 -7.80 5.24
C MET A 5 8.95 -7.24 4.33
N ILE A 6 8.56 -6.63 3.24
CA ILE A 6 9.42 -5.89 2.33
C ILE A 6 9.05 -4.42 2.48
N TYR A 7 9.97 -3.62 3.00
CA TYR A 7 9.71 -2.23 3.36
C TYR A 7 10.46 -1.29 2.42
N ASP A 8 9.74 -0.30 1.88
CA ASP A 8 10.31 0.82 1.15
C ASP A 8 10.44 2.03 2.09
N ASP A 9 11.68 2.37 2.43
CA ASP A 9 11.97 3.49 3.34
C ASP A 9 11.59 4.86 2.75
N SER A 10 11.50 4.97 1.42
CA SER A 10 11.17 6.23 0.74
C SER A 10 9.69 6.57 0.81
N LEU A 11 8.84 5.54 0.78
CA LEU A 11 7.39 5.63 0.86
C LEU A 11 6.86 5.29 2.26
N ALA A 12 7.74 4.76 3.13
CA ALA A 12 7.35 4.17 4.41
C ALA A 12 6.24 3.10 4.24
N GLN A 13 6.33 2.29 3.15
CA GLN A 13 5.33 1.31 2.74
C GLN A 13 5.85 -0.11 2.95
N ALA A 14 4.98 -1.02 3.36
CA ALA A 14 5.27 -2.43 3.59
C ALA A 14 4.42 -3.34 2.71
N ALA A 15 5.05 -4.14 1.86
CA ALA A 15 4.46 -5.30 1.21
C ALA A 15 4.74 -6.57 2.04
N TYR A 16 3.85 -7.57 1.97
CA TYR A 16 4.01 -8.82 2.74
C TYR A 16 4.03 -10.03 1.82
N LEU A 17 5.18 -10.70 1.73
CA LEU A 17 5.31 -12.00 1.07
C LEU A 17 5.04 -13.11 2.08
N ILE A 18 3.98 -13.90 1.83
CA ILE A 18 3.59 -15.03 2.67
C ILE A 18 3.62 -16.31 1.84
N GLY A 19 4.41 -17.31 2.30
CA GLY A 19 4.64 -18.54 1.55
C GLY A 19 4.41 -19.81 2.35
N CYS A 20 3.87 -20.81 1.67
CA CYS A 20 3.73 -22.16 2.16
C CYS A 20 4.98 -22.97 1.77
N GLN A 21 5.92 -23.19 2.71
CA GLN A 21 7.15 -23.93 2.45
C GLN A 21 6.91 -25.42 2.07
N ALA A 22 5.74 -25.98 2.41
CA ALA A 22 5.41 -27.34 2.06
C ALA A 22 4.98 -27.51 0.59
N THR A 23 4.36 -26.48 -0.02
CA THR A 23 3.91 -26.52 -1.42
C THR A 23 4.78 -25.69 -2.35
N GLY A 24 5.63 -24.80 -1.82
CA GLY A 24 6.41 -23.85 -2.60
C GLY A 24 5.61 -22.66 -3.14
N GLU A 25 4.35 -22.51 -2.75
CA GLU A 25 3.47 -21.45 -3.22
C GLU A 25 3.50 -20.25 -2.28
N ALA A 26 3.43 -19.03 -2.84
CA ALA A 26 3.40 -17.78 -2.10
C ALA A 26 2.40 -16.79 -2.67
N ILE A 27 1.97 -15.86 -1.81
CA ILE A 27 1.18 -14.68 -2.14
C ILE A 27 1.94 -13.43 -1.68
N ILE A 28 1.78 -12.35 -2.44
CA ILE A 28 2.24 -11.02 -2.05
C ILE A 28 1.05 -10.10 -1.82
N PHE A 29 1.07 -9.33 -0.72
CA PHE A 29 0.09 -8.31 -0.38
C PHE A 29 0.67 -6.93 -0.63
N ASP A 30 -0.11 -6.06 -1.26
CA ASP A 30 0.19 -4.66 -1.56
C ASP A 30 1.58 -4.48 -2.22
N PRO A 31 1.88 -5.18 -3.33
CA PRO A 31 3.15 -5.06 -3.99
C PRO A 31 3.27 -3.73 -4.72
N GLU A 32 4.43 -3.09 -4.66
CA GLU A 32 4.79 -2.01 -5.56
C GLU A 32 5.16 -2.51 -6.95
N ARG A 33 5.21 -1.61 -7.92
CA ARG A 33 5.27 -1.91 -9.34
C ARG A 33 6.58 -2.58 -9.81
N ASP A 34 7.69 -2.44 -9.11
CA ASP A 34 8.96 -3.09 -9.39
C ASP A 34 8.99 -4.55 -8.91
N VAL A 35 8.13 -5.36 -9.48
CA VAL A 35 7.79 -6.72 -9.02
C VAL A 35 8.95 -7.72 -9.02
N ASP A 36 10.03 -7.45 -9.75
CA ASP A 36 11.16 -8.37 -9.85
C ASP A 36 11.80 -8.64 -8.50
N ARG A 37 11.91 -7.66 -7.61
CA ARG A 37 12.42 -7.83 -6.25
C ARG A 37 11.63 -8.84 -5.42
N TYR A 38 10.31 -8.92 -5.62
CA TYR A 38 9.46 -9.89 -4.91
C TYR A 38 9.63 -11.29 -5.47
N ILE A 39 9.73 -11.40 -6.82
CA ILE A 39 9.96 -12.67 -7.51
C ILE A 39 11.32 -13.25 -7.11
N GLU A 40 12.37 -12.45 -7.13
CA GLU A 40 13.74 -12.85 -6.74
C GLU A 40 13.78 -13.27 -5.27
N LEU A 41 13.11 -12.54 -4.37
CA LEU A 41 13.03 -12.87 -2.97
C LEU A 41 12.30 -14.21 -2.74
N ALA A 42 11.18 -14.44 -3.42
CA ALA A 42 10.44 -15.70 -3.33
C ALA A 42 11.32 -16.88 -3.81
N GLN A 43 11.97 -16.74 -4.98
CA GLN A 43 12.86 -17.75 -5.54
C GLN A 43 14.05 -18.08 -4.62
N ALA A 44 14.62 -17.07 -3.95
CA ALA A 44 15.72 -17.27 -2.98
C ALA A 44 15.30 -18.11 -1.76
N HIS A 45 14.01 -18.35 -1.57
CA HIS A 45 13.44 -19.18 -0.49
C HIS A 45 12.66 -20.40 -1.02
N ASP A 46 12.93 -20.84 -2.25
CA ASP A 46 12.26 -21.96 -2.91
C ASP A 46 10.73 -21.78 -2.99
N LEU A 47 10.28 -20.53 -3.18
CA LEU A 47 8.87 -20.16 -3.31
C LEU A 47 8.58 -19.58 -4.70
N THR A 48 7.34 -19.80 -5.17
CA THR A 48 6.82 -19.20 -6.39
C THR A 48 5.61 -18.34 -6.02
N ILE A 49 5.59 -17.08 -6.43
CA ILE A 49 4.41 -16.22 -6.26
C ILE A 49 3.34 -16.69 -7.25
N VAL A 50 2.24 -17.19 -6.73
CA VAL A 50 1.08 -17.68 -7.49
C VAL A 50 -0.14 -16.76 -7.33
N ALA A 51 -0.05 -15.82 -6.39
CA ALA A 51 -1.14 -14.89 -6.08
C ALA A 51 -0.60 -13.51 -5.67
N SER A 52 -1.40 -12.48 -5.92
CA SER A 52 -1.27 -11.17 -5.29
C SER A 52 -2.61 -10.75 -4.68
N ALA A 53 -2.56 -9.92 -3.65
CA ALA A 53 -3.75 -9.34 -3.05
C ALA A 53 -3.53 -7.87 -2.72
N GLU A 54 -4.60 -7.07 -2.85
CA GLU A 54 -4.61 -5.67 -2.45
C GLU A 54 -5.49 -5.48 -1.21
N THR A 55 -5.04 -4.68 -0.27
CA THR A 55 -5.90 -4.27 0.85
C THR A 55 -6.91 -3.23 0.40
N HIS A 56 -6.53 -2.33 -0.49
CA HIS A 56 -7.37 -1.27 -1.02
C HIS A 56 -6.79 -0.68 -2.32
N ILE A 57 -7.48 0.27 -2.93
CA ILE A 57 -6.96 1.05 -4.06
C ILE A 57 -6.03 2.13 -3.51
N HIS A 58 -4.72 1.89 -3.64
CA HIS A 58 -3.67 2.77 -3.11
C HIS A 58 -3.65 4.13 -3.80
N ALA A 59 -3.32 5.17 -3.01
CA ALA A 59 -3.17 6.54 -3.48
C ALA A 59 -1.72 7.04 -3.43
N ASP A 60 -0.84 6.33 -2.77
CA ASP A 60 0.54 6.73 -2.47
C ASP A 60 1.59 6.07 -3.36
N PHE A 61 1.30 4.90 -3.96
CA PHE A 61 2.17 4.22 -4.93
C PHE A 61 1.35 3.49 -6.00
N LEU A 62 2.00 3.14 -7.12
CA LEU A 62 1.40 2.28 -8.14
C LEU A 62 1.56 0.81 -7.79
N SER A 63 0.42 0.10 -7.72
CA SER A 63 0.39 -1.33 -7.43
C SER A 63 1.10 -2.16 -8.51
N GLY A 64 1.78 -3.21 -8.05
CA GLY A 64 2.44 -4.22 -8.88
C GLY A 64 1.56 -5.41 -9.24
N SER A 65 0.32 -5.52 -8.72
CA SER A 65 -0.51 -6.69 -8.97
C SER A 65 -0.81 -6.91 -10.45
N ARG A 66 -1.03 -5.84 -11.22
CA ARG A 66 -1.21 -5.93 -12.68
C ARG A 66 0.07 -6.43 -13.39
N GLU A 67 1.25 -5.93 -12.98
CA GLU A 67 2.54 -6.39 -13.53
C GLU A 67 2.79 -7.88 -13.21
N LEU A 68 2.47 -8.32 -12.00
CA LEU A 68 2.58 -9.73 -11.60
C LEU A 68 1.61 -10.61 -12.40
N ALA A 69 0.37 -10.16 -12.56
CA ALA A 69 -0.64 -10.88 -13.32
C ALA A 69 -0.23 -11.05 -14.79
N GLU A 70 0.32 -10.00 -15.42
CA GLU A 70 0.82 -10.06 -16.79
C GLU A 70 2.07 -10.93 -16.91
N LYS A 71 3.06 -10.72 -16.01
CA LYS A 71 4.38 -11.36 -16.10
C LYS A 71 4.38 -12.83 -15.67
N SER A 72 3.60 -13.17 -14.65
CA SER A 72 3.65 -14.48 -13.98
C SER A 72 2.32 -15.22 -13.99
N GLY A 73 1.23 -14.62 -14.49
CA GLY A 73 -0.08 -15.23 -14.52
C GLY A 73 -0.66 -15.51 -13.13
N VAL A 74 -0.33 -14.69 -12.14
CA VAL A 74 -0.84 -14.87 -10.77
C VAL A 74 -2.33 -14.62 -10.69
N THR A 75 -3.02 -15.26 -9.75
CA THR A 75 -4.40 -14.92 -9.40
C THR A 75 -4.40 -13.65 -8.55
N VAL A 76 -5.20 -12.65 -8.93
CA VAL A 76 -5.32 -11.39 -8.21
C VAL A 76 -6.53 -11.41 -7.29
N TYR A 77 -6.34 -11.17 -6.01
CA TYR A 77 -7.39 -11.06 -5.01
C TYR A 77 -7.61 -9.59 -4.64
N VAL A 78 -8.81 -9.08 -4.94
CA VAL A 78 -9.17 -7.68 -4.70
C VAL A 78 -10.57 -7.55 -4.14
N SER A 79 -10.85 -6.40 -3.53
CA SER A 79 -12.14 -6.11 -2.93
C SER A 79 -13.27 -5.97 -3.96
N ASP A 80 -14.44 -6.56 -3.64
CA ASP A 80 -15.73 -6.25 -4.26
C ASP A 80 -16.64 -5.44 -3.34
N GLU A 81 -16.08 -4.87 -2.29
CA GLU A 81 -16.76 -3.89 -1.45
C GLU A 81 -16.71 -2.49 -2.07
N GLY A 82 -17.40 -1.52 -1.49
CA GLY A 82 -17.52 -0.17 -2.04
C GLY A 82 -18.46 -0.12 -3.26
N ASP A 83 -18.72 1.10 -3.74
CA ASP A 83 -19.53 1.36 -4.92
C ASP A 83 -18.74 1.24 -6.24
N ALA A 84 -19.34 1.70 -7.34
CA ALA A 84 -18.72 1.58 -8.68
C ALA A 84 -17.39 2.34 -8.82
N ASP A 85 -17.16 3.39 -8.03
CA ASP A 85 -15.92 4.17 -8.07
C ASP A 85 -14.74 3.48 -7.36
N TRP A 86 -15.00 2.33 -6.72
CA TRP A 86 -14.03 1.55 -5.95
C TRP A 86 -13.85 0.14 -6.50
N LYS A 87 -13.97 -0.04 -7.82
CA LYS A 87 -13.75 -1.31 -8.51
C LYS A 87 -12.48 -1.26 -9.36
N TYR A 88 -11.79 -2.37 -9.44
CA TYR A 88 -10.55 -2.52 -10.20
C TYR A 88 -10.87 -2.75 -11.69
N GLY A 89 -10.98 -1.66 -12.46
CA GLY A 89 -11.37 -1.69 -13.89
C GLY A 89 -10.36 -2.44 -14.76
N TRP A 90 -9.08 -2.37 -14.43
CA TRP A 90 -8.00 -2.99 -15.20
C TRP A 90 -8.02 -4.53 -15.23
N LEU A 91 -8.78 -5.19 -14.35
CA LEU A 91 -8.91 -6.65 -14.34
C LEU A 91 -9.41 -7.21 -15.66
N HIS A 92 -10.17 -6.41 -16.41
CA HIS A 92 -10.78 -6.78 -17.70
C HIS A 92 -10.06 -6.17 -18.90
N ASP A 93 -8.86 -5.61 -18.70
CA ASP A 93 -8.08 -4.88 -19.70
C ASP A 93 -6.68 -5.49 -19.88
N ARG A 94 -6.65 -6.77 -20.27
CA ARG A 94 -5.40 -7.45 -20.66
C ARG A 94 -4.93 -6.95 -22.03
N ALA A 95 -3.62 -6.90 -22.24
CA ALA A 95 -3.02 -6.45 -23.50
C ALA A 95 -3.43 -7.31 -24.70
N ASP A 96 -3.75 -8.58 -24.52
CA ASP A 96 -4.23 -9.51 -25.54
C ASP A 96 -5.77 -9.51 -25.70
N GLY A 97 -6.50 -8.63 -24.98
CA GLY A 97 -7.95 -8.50 -25.03
C GLY A 97 -8.70 -9.48 -24.13
N GLY A 98 -8.10 -9.94 -23.07
CA GLY A 98 -8.70 -10.84 -22.09
C GLY A 98 -8.93 -10.22 -20.72
N THR A 99 -9.19 -11.09 -19.76
CA THR A 99 -9.34 -10.78 -18.34
C THR A 99 -8.19 -11.45 -17.58
N TYR A 100 -7.61 -10.75 -16.63
CA TYR A 100 -6.64 -11.35 -15.70
C TYR A 100 -7.34 -12.35 -14.79
N GLU A 101 -6.66 -13.45 -14.43
CA GLU A 101 -7.17 -14.37 -13.41
C GLU A 101 -7.33 -13.64 -12.08
N HIS A 102 -8.56 -13.60 -11.55
CA HIS A 102 -8.82 -12.85 -10.33
C HIS A 102 -9.99 -13.43 -9.52
N GLN A 103 -10.02 -13.08 -8.25
CA GLN A 103 -11.14 -13.31 -7.36
C GLN A 103 -11.54 -12.02 -6.65
N LEU A 104 -12.80 -11.64 -6.81
CA LEU A 104 -13.41 -10.54 -6.08
C LEU A 104 -13.83 -11.02 -4.70
N LEU A 105 -13.44 -10.29 -3.65
CA LEU A 105 -13.63 -10.66 -2.26
C LEU A 105 -14.58 -9.71 -1.54
N LYS A 106 -15.43 -10.29 -0.70
CA LYS A 106 -16.27 -9.58 0.27
C LYS A 106 -15.93 -10.01 1.70
N HIS A 107 -16.50 -9.28 2.65
CA HIS A 107 -16.37 -9.62 4.06
C HIS A 107 -16.71 -11.08 4.35
N GLY A 108 -15.78 -11.78 4.99
CA GLY A 108 -15.92 -13.19 5.38
C GLY A 108 -15.48 -14.19 4.33
N ASP A 109 -15.21 -13.77 3.09
CA ASP A 109 -14.69 -14.67 2.05
C ASP A 109 -13.31 -15.21 2.45
N THR A 110 -13.06 -16.45 2.05
CA THR A 110 -11.82 -17.15 2.36
C THR A 110 -11.20 -17.73 1.11
N PHE A 111 -9.88 -17.70 1.05
CA PHE A 111 -9.10 -18.37 0.01
C PHE A 111 -7.81 -18.98 0.61
N LYS A 112 -7.10 -19.74 -0.20
CA LYS A 112 -5.87 -20.43 0.25
C LYS A 112 -4.75 -20.27 -0.78
N VAL A 113 -3.52 -20.17 -0.25
CA VAL A 113 -2.29 -20.35 -1.02
C VAL A 113 -1.48 -21.43 -0.31
N GLY A 114 -1.34 -22.58 -0.95
CA GLY A 114 -0.85 -23.77 -0.29
C GLY A 114 -1.66 -24.14 0.94
N ASN A 115 -0.97 -24.35 2.07
CA ASN A 115 -1.59 -24.66 3.35
C ASN A 115 -1.81 -23.42 4.24
N ILE A 116 -1.86 -22.24 3.66
CA ILE A 116 -2.17 -20.98 4.39
C ILE A 116 -3.53 -20.50 3.95
N ALA A 117 -4.42 -20.24 4.90
CA ALA A 117 -5.73 -19.68 4.64
C ALA A 117 -5.75 -18.20 4.98
N PHE A 118 -6.49 -17.45 4.18
CA PHE A 118 -6.73 -16.02 4.34
C PHE A 118 -8.22 -15.79 4.42
N ARG A 119 -8.66 -14.92 5.34
CA ARG A 119 -10.03 -14.47 5.43
C ARG A 119 -10.09 -12.95 5.25
N ALA A 120 -10.84 -12.50 4.25
CA ALA A 120 -11.09 -11.10 3.99
C ALA A 120 -12.03 -10.52 5.05
N VAL A 121 -11.65 -9.39 5.62
CA VAL A 121 -12.44 -8.65 6.61
C VAL A 121 -12.62 -7.23 6.09
N HIS A 122 -13.86 -6.84 5.78
CA HIS A 122 -14.14 -5.47 5.36
C HIS A 122 -13.91 -4.50 6.52
N THR A 123 -12.99 -3.56 6.32
CA THR A 123 -12.55 -2.56 7.32
C THR A 123 -12.57 -1.16 6.70
N PRO A 124 -13.77 -0.68 6.31
CA PRO A 124 -13.92 0.59 5.63
C PRO A 124 -13.62 1.78 6.54
N GLY A 125 -13.29 2.90 5.92
CA GLY A 125 -13.06 4.17 6.60
C GLY A 125 -11.91 4.96 6.01
N HIS A 126 -10.73 4.37 5.83
CA HIS A 126 -9.66 4.94 5.00
C HIS A 126 -10.12 5.00 3.54
N THR A 127 -10.53 3.86 3.00
CA THR A 127 -11.30 3.77 1.75
C THR A 127 -12.57 2.92 1.96
N PRO A 128 -13.61 3.08 1.13
CA PRO A 128 -14.87 2.33 1.28
C PRO A 128 -14.73 0.83 1.03
N GLU A 129 -13.81 0.41 0.17
CA GLU A 129 -13.62 -0.99 -0.24
C GLU A 129 -12.53 -1.71 0.55
N HIS A 130 -11.89 -1.06 1.51
CA HIS A 130 -10.72 -1.58 2.23
C HIS A 130 -10.97 -2.95 2.86
N LEU A 131 -10.06 -3.90 2.60
CA LEU A 131 -10.03 -5.23 3.22
C LEU A 131 -8.77 -5.39 4.08
N SER A 132 -8.95 -5.88 5.28
CA SER A 132 -7.89 -6.52 6.07
C SER A 132 -7.91 -8.03 5.84
N TYR A 133 -6.78 -8.71 6.05
CA TYR A 133 -6.69 -10.15 5.82
C TYR A 133 -6.19 -10.86 7.08
N GLU A 134 -7.03 -11.72 7.66
CA GLU A 134 -6.62 -12.63 8.71
C GLU A 134 -5.82 -13.80 8.11
N VAL A 135 -4.72 -14.17 8.74
CA VAL A 135 -3.78 -15.18 8.25
C VAL A 135 -3.74 -16.39 9.17
N ILE A 136 -4.05 -17.58 8.63
CA ILE A 136 -4.14 -18.85 9.38
C ILE A 136 -3.15 -19.86 8.78
N ASP A 137 -2.18 -20.31 9.56
CA ASP A 137 -1.23 -21.34 9.16
C ASP A 137 -1.81 -22.76 9.38
N LEU A 138 -2.62 -23.22 8.44
CA LEU A 138 -3.20 -24.56 8.49
C LEU A 138 -2.11 -25.65 8.45
N GLY A 139 -0.99 -25.39 7.77
CA GLY A 139 0.14 -26.30 7.68
C GLY A 139 0.84 -26.51 9.03
N GLY A 140 0.80 -25.50 9.91
CA GLY A 140 1.24 -25.57 11.30
C GLY A 140 0.20 -26.17 12.25
N GLY A 141 -0.99 -26.54 11.73
CA GLY A 141 -2.10 -27.09 12.54
C GLY A 141 -2.92 -26.03 13.26
N ALA A 142 -2.77 -24.74 12.92
CA ALA A 142 -3.57 -23.69 13.50
C ALA A 142 -5.01 -23.68 12.94
N SER A 143 -5.98 -23.40 13.80
CA SER A 143 -7.38 -23.15 13.44
C SER A 143 -7.76 -21.67 13.54
N ASP A 144 -6.95 -20.90 14.29
CA ASP A 144 -7.16 -19.49 14.57
C ASP A 144 -6.11 -18.63 13.86
N PRO A 145 -6.44 -17.37 13.52
CA PRO A 145 -5.49 -16.46 12.92
C PRO A 145 -4.26 -16.19 13.81
N MET A 146 -3.09 -16.19 13.19
CA MET A 146 -1.84 -15.77 13.83
C MET A 146 -1.76 -14.24 13.92
N GLY A 147 -2.34 -13.55 12.94
CA GLY A 147 -2.33 -12.10 12.82
C GLY A 147 -3.19 -11.63 11.68
N VAL A 148 -3.16 -10.34 11.45
CA VAL A 148 -3.94 -9.64 10.44
C VAL A 148 -3.07 -8.65 9.67
N ILE A 149 -3.14 -8.70 8.34
CA ILE A 149 -2.64 -7.66 7.45
C ILE A 149 -3.70 -6.56 7.47
N THR A 150 -3.36 -5.43 8.06
CA THR A 150 -4.32 -4.36 8.32
C THR A 150 -4.35 -3.29 7.24
N GLY A 151 -3.41 -3.30 6.28
CA GLY A 151 -3.35 -2.26 5.26
C GLY A 151 -3.30 -0.88 5.90
N ASP A 152 -4.11 0.02 5.36
CA ASP A 152 -4.29 1.38 5.86
C ASP A 152 -5.45 1.51 6.86
N PHE A 153 -5.77 0.44 7.58
CA PHE A 153 -6.76 0.49 8.65
C PHE A 153 -6.11 0.76 10.01
N VAL A 154 -5.30 -0.17 10.52
CA VAL A 154 -4.60 -0.02 11.81
C VAL A 154 -3.10 -0.01 11.59
N PHE A 155 -2.47 1.08 11.97
CA PHE A 155 -1.01 1.24 12.04
C PHE A 155 -0.52 1.06 13.49
N VAL A 156 0.79 0.99 13.67
CA VAL A 156 1.36 1.04 15.01
C VAL A 156 1.19 2.46 15.56
N GLY A 157 0.32 2.61 16.56
CA GLY A 157 0.07 3.88 17.25
C GLY A 157 -0.87 4.85 16.54
N ASP A 158 -1.44 4.51 15.37
CA ASP A 158 -2.39 5.36 14.64
C ASP A 158 -3.42 4.52 13.88
N LEU A 159 -4.37 5.17 13.21
CA LEU A 159 -5.27 4.61 12.22
C LEU A 159 -5.14 5.37 10.90
N GLY A 160 -5.53 4.70 9.80
CA GLY A 160 -5.62 5.32 8.49
C GLY A 160 -6.57 6.51 8.47
N ARG A 161 -6.20 7.51 7.69
CA ARG A 161 -6.94 8.78 7.62
C ARG A 161 -8.17 8.67 6.73
N PRO A 162 -9.37 9.05 7.21
CA PRO A 162 -10.60 8.98 6.44
C PRO A 162 -10.85 10.21 5.55
N ASP A 163 -10.09 11.29 5.70
CA ASP A 163 -10.31 12.57 5.03
C ASP A 163 -9.81 12.60 3.58
N LEU A 164 -9.01 11.61 3.15
CA LEU A 164 -8.49 11.53 1.77
C LEU A 164 -9.60 11.41 0.71
N LEU A 165 -10.75 10.87 1.05
CA LEU A 165 -11.93 10.86 0.17
C LEU A 165 -12.36 12.27 -0.22
N GLU A 166 -12.30 13.23 0.70
CA GLU A 166 -12.64 14.62 0.45
C GLU A 166 -11.45 15.40 -0.10
N THR A 167 -10.29 15.29 0.55
CA THR A 167 -9.15 16.16 0.27
C THR A 167 -8.36 15.77 -0.97
N ALA A 168 -8.27 14.46 -1.28
CA ALA A 168 -7.53 13.96 -2.44
C ALA A 168 -8.45 13.47 -3.57
N ALA A 169 -9.57 12.81 -3.26
CA ALA A 169 -10.48 12.27 -4.27
C ALA A 169 -11.62 13.23 -4.67
N GLY A 170 -11.77 14.38 -3.98
CA GLY A 170 -12.71 15.44 -4.35
C GLY A 170 -14.17 15.17 -4.00
N PHE A 171 -14.48 14.17 -3.16
CA PHE A 171 -15.83 13.87 -2.71
C PHE A 171 -16.22 14.76 -1.52
N ALA A 172 -16.69 15.99 -1.80
CA ALA A 172 -17.00 17.00 -0.78
C ALA A 172 -17.97 16.48 0.31
N GLY A 173 -17.67 16.76 1.58
CA GLY A 173 -18.52 16.42 2.73
C GLY A 173 -18.45 14.95 3.18
N THR A 174 -17.47 14.18 2.71
CA THR A 174 -17.37 12.74 3.03
C THR A 174 -16.48 12.42 4.22
N LYS A 175 -15.62 13.33 4.67
CA LYS A 175 -14.64 13.06 5.73
C LYS A 175 -15.26 12.64 7.07
N GLU A 176 -16.36 13.27 7.51
CA GLU A 176 -17.03 12.92 8.74
C GLU A 176 -17.73 11.56 8.64
N ALA A 177 -18.38 11.26 7.51
CA ALA A 177 -18.99 9.96 7.27
C ALA A 177 -17.93 8.86 7.24
N GLY A 178 -16.78 9.09 6.56
CA GLY A 178 -15.64 8.19 6.56
C GLY A 178 -15.07 7.98 7.97
N ALA A 179 -14.95 9.04 8.78
CA ALA A 179 -14.49 8.94 10.15
C ALA A 179 -15.43 8.09 11.03
N ARG A 180 -16.76 8.25 10.91
CA ARG A 180 -17.73 7.42 11.62
C ARG A 180 -17.63 5.96 11.21
N THR A 181 -17.53 5.69 9.93
CA THR A 181 -17.34 4.33 9.39
C THR A 181 -16.03 3.71 9.89
N LEU A 182 -14.92 4.46 9.89
CA LEU A 182 -13.65 4.02 10.47
C LEU A 182 -13.79 3.70 11.97
N GLY A 183 -14.55 4.51 12.72
CA GLY A 183 -14.85 4.27 14.11
C GLY A 183 -15.61 2.96 14.35
N GLU A 184 -16.53 2.58 13.47
CA GLU A 184 -17.22 1.27 13.53
C GLU A 184 -16.24 0.12 13.30
N SER A 185 -15.38 0.24 12.28
CA SER A 185 -14.31 -0.72 12.03
C SER A 185 -13.36 -0.84 13.25
N ALA A 186 -12.96 0.29 13.84
CA ALA A 186 -12.12 0.33 15.04
C ALA A 186 -12.78 -0.36 16.24
N ARG A 187 -14.07 -0.13 16.50
CA ARG A 187 -14.83 -0.82 17.56
C ARG A 187 -14.92 -2.32 17.34
N THR A 188 -14.94 -2.77 16.07
CA THR A 188 -14.90 -4.19 15.73
C THR A 188 -13.51 -4.77 15.98
N PHE A 189 -12.44 -4.08 15.61
CA PHE A 189 -11.07 -4.47 15.89
C PHE A 189 -10.80 -4.62 17.39
N LEU A 190 -11.36 -3.78 18.24
CA LEU A 190 -11.25 -3.88 19.70
C LEU A 190 -11.78 -5.20 20.29
N LYS A 191 -12.57 -5.97 19.55
CA LYS A 191 -13.10 -7.28 19.97
C LYS A 191 -12.19 -8.45 19.64
N LEU A 192 -11.18 -8.24 18.77
CA LEU A 192 -10.27 -9.30 18.33
C LEU A 192 -9.34 -9.76 19.47
N PRO A 193 -8.77 -10.97 19.41
CA PRO A 193 -7.87 -11.50 20.44
C PRO A 193 -6.56 -10.69 20.54
N ASP A 194 -6.12 -10.44 21.75
CA ASP A 194 -4.95 -9.60 22.05
C ASP A 194 -3.62 -10.15 21.49
N HIS A 195 -3.52 -11.48 21.31
CA HIS A 195 -2.30 -12.15 20.89
C HIS A 195 -2.06 -12.14 19.38
N TRP A 196 -3.05 -11.72 18.57
CA TRP A 196 -2.85 -11.63 17.12
C TRP A 196 -1.87 -10.51 16.79
N GLN A 197 -1.02 -10.78 15.79
CA GLN A 197 -0.11 -9.77 15.27
C GLN A 197 -0.83 -8.80 14.35
N VAL A 198 -0.32 -7.58 14.29
CA VAL A 198 -0.78 -6.51 13.39
C VAL A 198 0.34 -6.25 12.38
N TRP A 199 0.03 -6.40 11.10
CA TRP A 199 0.93 -6.17 9.98
C TRP A 199 0.39 -5.02 9.13
N PRO A 200 0.81 -3.76 9.40
CA PRO A 200 0.29 -2.56 8.74
C PRO A 200 0.99 -2.29 7.42
N ALA A 201 0.32 -1.56 6.50
CA ALA A 201 0.93 -1.14 5.25
C ALA A 201 1.97 -0.02 5.43
N HIS A 202 1.91 0.75 6.51
CA HIS A 202 2.79 1.90 6.70
C HIS A 202 3.44 1.98 8.08
N GLY A 203 4.62 2.62 8.09
CA GLY A 203 5.32 3.05 9.28
C GLY A 203 5.53 4.56 9.32
N SER A 204 6.41 4.99 10.22
CA SER A 204 6.75 6.41 10.42
C SER A 204 7.26 7.06 9.14
N GLY A 205 6.64 8.17 8.76
CA GLY A 205 7.00 8.95 7.57
C GLY A 205 5.96 8.92 6.44
N SER A 206 5.00 7.97 6.48
CA SER A 206 3.91 7.94 5.50
C SER A 206 2.94 9.11 5.67
N ALA A 207 2.40 9.58 4.54
CA ALA A 207 1.33 10.58 4.50
C ALA A 207 -0.08 9.99 4.75
N CYS A 208 -0.19 8.66 4.92
CA CYS A 208 -1.46 7.98 5.16
C CYS A 208 -1.94 8.03 6.61
N GLY A 209 -1.19 8.67 7.51
CA GLY A 209 -1.58 8.96 8.89
C GLY A 209 -0.77 10.11 9.47
N LYS A 210 -1.10 10.52 10.71
CA LYS A 210 -0.49 11.70 11.35
C LYS A 210 0.61 11.37 12.37
N ALA A 211 0.58 10.16 12.93
CA ALA A 211 1.43 9.81 14.08
C ALA A 211 1.89 8.34 14.07
N LEU A 212 2.20 7.79 12.91
CA LEU A 212 2.63 6.40 12.78
C LEU A 212 3.93 6.14 13.54
N GLY A 213 3.95 5.03 14.29
CA GLY A 213 5.11 4.58 15.03
C GLY A 213 6.25 4.09 14.12
N ALA A 214 7.48 4.18 14.62
CA ALA A 214 8.67 3.67 13.92
C ALA A 214 8.85 2.14 14.09
N VAL A 215 8.10 1.50 14.98
CA VAL A 215 8.09 0.04 15.12
C VAL A 215 7.27 -0.57 13.98
N PRO A 216 7.81 -1.53 13.21
CA PRO A 216 7.19 -1.95 11.96
C PRO A 216 5.98 -2.87 12.15
N GLN A 217 5.80 -3.47 13.31
CA GLN A 217 4.74 -4.44 13.61
C GLN A 217 4.29 -4.30 15.06
N SER A 218 3.08 -4.76 15.36
CA SER A 218 2.51 -4.70 16.70
C SER A 218 1.67 -5.94 17.00
N THR A 219 0.95 -5.90 18.10
CA THR A 219 -0.12 -6.85 18.43
C THR A 219 -1.41 -6.12 18.72
N ILE A 220 -2.54 -6.79 18.51
CA ILE A 220 -3.86 -6.22 18.82
C ILE A 220 -3.94 -5.76 20.28
N GLY A 221 -3.41 -6.55 21.21
CA GLY A 221 -3.41 -6.19 22.63
C GLY A 221 -2.56 -4.97 22.98
N TYR A 222 -1.46 -4.73 22.25
CA TYR A 222 -0.67 -3.51 22.39
C TYR A 222 -1.43 -2.30 21.86
N GLU A 223 -1.98 -2.40 20.64
CA GLU A 223 -2.72 -1.30 20.03
C GLU A 223 -3.98 -0.92 20.84
N LYS A 224 -4.72 -1.88 21.36
CA LYS A 224 -5.87 -1.61 22.26
C LYS A 224 -5.50 -0.75 23.47
N ARG A 225 -4.27 -0.85 23.97
CA ARG A 225 -3.82 -0.17 25.20
C ARG A 225 -3.15 1.16 24.94
N TYR A 226 -2.50 1.31 23.79
CA TYR A 226 -1.57 2.43 23.57
C TYR A 226 -1.82 3.21 22.29
N ASN A 227 -2.69 2.75 21.38
CA ASN A 227 -3.06 3.48 20.19
C ASN A 227 -4.11 4.55 20.54
N PRO A 228 -3.77 5.86 20.45
CA PRO A 228 -4.68 6.92 20.89
C PRO A 228 -6.00 6.95 20.10
N ALA A 229 -5.96 6.60 18.80
CA ALA A 229 -7.16 6.54 17.98
C ALA A 229 -8.10 5.40 18.42
N LEU A 230 -7.56 4.21 18.74
CA LEU A 230 -8.34 3.10 19.28
C LEU A 230 -8.88 3.38 20.68
N LEU A 231 -8.14 4.14 21.49
CA LEU A 231 -8.63 4.57 22.82
C LEU A 231 -9.80 5.56 22.73
N ALA A 232 -9.85 6.37 21.66
CA ALA A 232 -10.98 7.27 21.41
C ALA A 232 -12.20 6.55 20.80
N ALA A 233 -12.02 5.39 20.13
CA ALA A 233 -13.06 4.71 19.34
C ALA A 233 -14.35 4.33 20.09
N PRO A 234 -14.35 4.07 21.42
CA PRO A 234 -15.61 3.83 22.17
C PRO A 234 -16.57 5.00 22.20
N ASP A 235 -16.09 6.24 22.10
CA ASP A 235 -16.90 7.46 21.99
C ASP A 235 -16.84 7.98 20.55
N GLU A 236 -17.94 7.93 19.83
CA GLU A 236 -17.98 8.24 18.41
C GLU A 236 -17.59 9.69 18.11
N GLU A 237 -18.10 10.66 18.88
CA GLU A 237 -17.82 12.08 18.64
C GLU A 237 -16.36 12.42 19.00
N ALA A 238 -15.84 11.89 20.09
CA ALA A 238 -14.43 12.02 20.46
C ALA A 238 -13.51 11.38 19.41
N PHE A 239 -13.91 10.25 18.85
CA PHE A 239 -13.17 9.57 17.78
C PHE A 239 -13.13 10.42 16.50
N VAL A 240 -14.27 10.93 16.04
CA VAL A 240 -14.37 11.77 14.84
C VAL A 240 -13.51 13.02 14.98
N GLU A 241 -13.60 13.72 16.11
CA GLU A 241 -12.76 14.88 16.40
C GLU A 241 -11.28 14.50 16.38
N PHE A 242 -10.91 13.42 17.07
CA PHE A 242 -9.52 12.96 17.17
C PHE A 242 -8.94 12.59 15.81
N ILE A 243 -9.64 11.76 15.01
CA ILE A 243 -9.08 11.21 13.77
C ILE A 243 -8.95 12.27 12.67
N LEU A 244 -9.85 13.25 12.63
CA LEU A 244 -9.81 14.33 11.65
C LEU A 244 -8.83 15.46 12.02
N ALA A 245 -8.48 15.60 13.29
CA ALA A 245 -7.58 16.66 13.73
C ALA A 245 -6.13 16.40 13.36
N GLY A 246 -5.45 17.45 12.85
CA GLY A 246 -4.00 17.44 12.63
C GLY A 246 -3.49 16.55 11.49
N GLN A 247 -4.36 16.16 10.57
CA GLN A 247 -3.94 15.43 9.37
C GLN A 247 -3.06 16.31 8.49
N PRO A 248 -1.93 15.78 7.94
CA PRO A 248 -1.09 16.51 7.00
C PRO A 248 -1.83 16.75 5.67
N ASP A 249 -1.42 17.78 4.93
CA ASP A 249 -1.93 17.96 3.58
C ASP A 249 -1.58 16.74 2.71
N PRO A 250 -2.53 16.20 1.92
CA PRO A 250 -2.25 15.08 1.06
C PRO A 250 -1.31 15.51 -0.08
N PRO A 251 -0.37 14.65 -0.50
CA PRO A 251 0.42 14.89 -1.70
C PRO A 251 -0.47 15.10 -2.94
N TYR A 252 -0.08 16.00 -3.83
CA TYR A 252 -0.87 16.34 -5.03
C TYR A 252 -1.13 15.15 -5.95
N TYR A 253 -0.27 14.15 -5.95
CA TYR A 253 -0.38 12.99 -6.82
C TYR A 253 -1.39 11.94 -6.34
N PHE A 254 -1.88 12.01 -5.10
CA PHE A 254 -2.77 10.98 -4.53
C PHE A 254 -4.02 10.74 -5.38
N ALA A 255 -4.70 11.80 -5.81
CA ALA A 255 -5.90 11.67 -6.64
C ALA A 255 -5.61 10.94 -7.97
N ARG A 256 -4.49 11.26 -8.61
CA ARG A 256 -4.08 10.63 -9.86
C ARG A 256 -3.67 9.18 -9.63
N MET A 257 -2.89 8.90 -8.59
CA MET A 257 -2.42 7.56 -8.27
C MET A 257 -3.59 6.61 -7.96
N LYS A 258 -4.58 7.07 -7.16
CA LYS A 258 -5.81 6.32 -6.93
C LYS A 258 -6.52 5.97 -8.24
N GLN A 259 -6.68 6.95 -9.14
CA GLN A 259 -7.31 6.71 -10.43
C GLN A 259 -6.52 5.68 -11.25
N ASP A 260 -5.21 5.82 -11.31
CA ASP A 260 -4.33 4.94 -12.07
C ASP A 260 -4.36 3.49 -11.50
N ASN A 261 -4.41 3.31 -10.19
CA ASN A 261 -4.57 1.98 -9.56
C ASN A 261 -5.95 1.38 -9.78
N ARG A 262 -7.00 2.19 -9.87
CA ARG A 262 -8.35 1.75 -10.18
C ARG A 262 -8.52 1.35 -11.64
N ASP A 263 -8.11 2.24 -12.56
CA ASP A 263 -8.39 2.11 -13.99
C ASP A 263 -7.30 1.29 -14.72
N GLY A 264 -6.10 1.22 -14.11
CA GLY A 264 -4.90 0.60 -14.66
C GLY A 264 -4.01 1.58 -15.40
N VAL A 265 -2.72 1.40 -15.23
CA VAL A 265 -1.67 2.12 -15.98
C VAL A 265 -1.10 1.22 -17.06
N PRO A 266 -0.49 1.76 -18.11
CA PRO A 266 0.29 0.95 -19.05
C PRO A 266 1.31 0.10 -18.30
N LEU A 267 1.45 -1.16 -18.70
CA LEU A 267 2.44 -2.07 -18.13
C LEU A 267 3.84 -1.46 -18.26
N LEU A 268 4.64 -1.62 -17.21
CA LEU A 268 6.00 -1.08 -17.18
C LEU A 268 6.88 -1.77 -18.22
N GLY A 269 6.68 -3.08 -18.42
CA GLY A 269 7.46 -3.88 -19.34
C GLY A 269 8.95 -3.91 -18.97
N GLU A 270 9.80 -3.80 -19.97
CA GLU A 270 11.24 -3.60 -19.74
C GLU A 270 11.51 -2.15 -19.35
N LEU A 271 12.18 -1.97 -18.23
CA LEU A 271 12.60 -0.63 -17.80
C LEU A 271 13.52 -0.01 -18.84
N PRO A 272 13.27 1.24 -19.26
CA PRO A 272 14.17 1.92 -20.17
C PRO A 272 15.55 2.05 -19.50
N ARG A 273 16.60 1.76 -20.28
CA ARG A 273 17.99 1.97 -19.85
C ARG A 273 18.46 3.32 -20.39
N PRO A 274 18.34 4.42 -19.61
CA PRO A 274 18.78 5.72 -20.11
C PRO A 274 20.28 5.72 -20.35
N GLU A 275 20.70 6.47 -21.38
CA GLU A 275 22.11 6.69 -21.63
C GLU A 275 22.75 7.49 -20.49
N HIS A 276 23.94 7.08 -20.08
CA HIS A 276 24.73 7.83 -19.12
C HIS A 276 25.52 8.92 -19.83
N TYR A 277 25.30 10.16 -19.45
CA TYR A 277 26.09 11.27 -19.98
C TYR A 277 27.47 11.31 -19.30
N THR A 278 28.51 11.56 -20.09
CA THR A 278 29.82 11.91 -19.56
C THR A 278 29.78 13.32 -18.94
N ALA A 279 30.80 13.68 -18.17
CA ALA A 279 30.91 15.03 -17.60
C ALA A 279 30.92 16.11 -18.68
N GLU A 280 31.62 15.85 -19.82
CA GLU A 280 31.69 16.74 -20.98
C GLU A 280 30.31 16.90 -21.63
N GLN A 281 29.59 15.81 -21.86
CA GLN A 281 28.23 15.84 -22.42
C GLN A 281 27.28 16.60 -21.50
N LEU A 282 27.36 16.35 -20.17
CA LEU A 282 26.51 17.03 -19.20
C LEU A 282 26.78 18.55 -19.19
N THR A 283 28.04 18.97 -19.24
CA THR A 283 28.39 20.40 -19.25
C THR A 283 28.04 21.10 -20.58
N ALA A 284 27.84 20.34 -21.66
CA ALA A 284 27.41 20.86 -22.94
C ALA A 284 25.88 20.97 -23.09
N VAL A 285 25.11 20.50 -22.13
CA VAL A 285 23.64 20.55 -22.16
C VAL A 285 23.16 22.01 -22.12
N ASP A 286 22.33 22.39 -23.08
CA ASP A 286 21.63 23.68 -23.03
C ASP A 286 20.41 23.58 -22.08
N THR A 287 20.61 24.06 -20.85
CA THR A 287 19.58 24.06 -19.80
C THR A 287 18.38 24.99 -20.06
N LYS A 288 18.38 25.72 -21.18
CA LYS A 288 17.20 26.49 -21.62
C LYS A 288 16.21 25.63 -22.42
N THR A 289 16.71 24.57 -23.04
CA THR A 289 15.92 23.66 -23.87
C THR A 289 15.75 22.27 -23.26
N VAL A 290 16.63 21.90 -22.32
CA VAL A 290 16.63 20.61 -21.63
C VAL A 290 16.54 20.84 -20.11
N ALA A 291 15.55 20.25 -19.47
CA ALA A 291 15.46 20.26 -18.00
C ALA A 291 16.48 19.28 -17.42
N VAL A 292 17.46 19.80 -16.68
CA VAL A 292 18.39 18.99 -15.88
C VAL A 292 17.95 19.03 -14.44
N ILE A 293 17.60 17.87 -13.89
CA ILE A 293 17.10 17.75 -12.53
C ILE A 293 18.17 17.13 -11.65
N ASP A 294 18.64 17.86 -10.65
CA ASP A 294 19.67 17.41 -9.71
C ASP A 294 19.00 16.78 -8.48
N THR A 295 19.00 15.46 -8.41
CA THR A 295 18.40 14.70 -7.31
C THR A 295 19.28 14.55 -6.07
N ARG A 296 20.53 15.03 -6.10
CA ARG A 296 21.44 14.98 -4.95
C ARG A 296 20.87 15.76 -3.77
N ILE A 297 21.29 15.43 -2.55
CA ILE A 297 20.92 16.18 -1.34
C ILE A 297 21.34 17.66 -1.45
N TRP A 298 20.62 18.54 -0.74
CA TRP A 298 20.81 20.00 -0.81
C TRP A 298 22.25 20.45 -0.60
N ASP A 299 22.97 19.84 0.35
CA ASP A 299 24.34 20.19 0.64
C ASP A 299 25.32 19.90 -0.51
N LEU A 300 25.09 18.82 -1.26
CA LEU A 300 25.87 18.50 -2.46
C LEU A 300 25.53 19.43 -3.62
N PHE A 301 24.25 19.70 -3.84
CA PHE A 301 23.80 20.66 -4.83
C PHE A 301 24.41 22.05 -4.60
N ARG A 302 24.36 22.55 -3.38
CA ARG A 302 24.88 23.86 -2.99
C ARG A 302 26.39 23.99 -3.17
N ARG A 303 27.15 22.91 -3.02
CA ARG A 303 28.62 22.89 -3.21
C ARG A 303 29.03 23.00 -4.67
N GLY A 304 28.19 22.59 -5.58
CA GLY A 304 28.40 22.68 -7.03
C GLY A 304 27.32 21.92 -7.80
N HIS A 305 26.72 22.57 -8.77
CA HIS A 305 25.71 22.04 -9.67
C HIS A 305 25.86 22.60 -11.07
N LEU A 306 25.23 21.97 -12.05
CA LEU A 306 25.20 22.49 -13.41
C LEU A 306 24.39 23.79 -13.44
N ALA A 307 24.93 24.84 -14.05
CA ALA A 307 24.22 26.11 -14.18
C ALA A 307 22.87 25.91 -14.92
N GLY A 308 21.78 26.37 -14.30
CA GLY A 308 20.44 26.20 -14.83
C GLY A 308 19.77 24.85 -14.50
N SER A 309 20.44 23.96 -13.76
CA SER A 309 19.78 22.75 -13.25
C SER A 309 18.78 23.09 -12.15
N LEU A 310 17.73 22.27 -12.06
CA LEU A 310 16.69 22.38 -11.05
C LEU A 310 16.97 21.46 -9.88
N LYS A 311 16.80 21.97 -8.65
CA LYS A 311 16.82 21.16 -7.42
C LYS A 311 15.42 21.11 -6.83
N PRO A 312 14.78 19.93 -6.81
CA PRO A 312 13.49 19.77 -6.15
C PRO A 312 13.61 20.07 -4.65
N LEU A 313 12.60 20.72 -4.12
CA LEU A 313 12.46 20.96 -2.68
C LEU A 313 11.85 19.69 -2.05
N GLY A 314 12.61 19.02 -1.20
CA GLY A 314 12.18 17.82 -0.47
C GLY A 314 12.52 16.50 -1.20
N GLY A 315 12.94 15.49 -0.43
CA GLY A 315 13.45 14.22 -0.99
C GLY A 315 12.37 13.32 -1.57
N ILE A 316 11.32 13.02 -0.83
CA ILE A 316 10.33 11.98 -1.14
C ILE A 316 9.28 12.44 -2.17
N GLY A 317 8.76 13.66 -2.03
CA GLY A 317 7.74 14.19 -2.94
C GLY A 317 8.18 14.37 -4.39
N PHE A 318 9.49 14.36 -4.67
CA PHE A 318 10.02 14.50 -6.02
C PHE A 318 10.00 13.19 -6.82
N LEU A 319 10.37 12.08 -6.20
CA LEU A 319 10.35 10.76 -6.87
C LEU A 319 8.92 10.36 -7.23
N ALA A 320 7.96 10.67 -6.36
CA ALA A 320 6.55 10.42 -6.59
C ALA A 320 5.95 11.29 -7.74
N CYS A 321 6.41 12.53 -7.92
CA CYS A 321 5.96 13.39 -9.01
C CYS A 321 6.55 13.03 -10.38
N MET A 322 7.65 12.27 -10.45
CA MET A 322 8.33 11.88 -11.69
C MET A 322 7.84 10.54 -12.24
N GLY A 323 7.09 9.77 -11.46
CA GLY A 323 6.50 8.50 -11.86
C GLY A 323 5.10 8.60 -12.49
N SER A 324 4.60 9.82 -12.72
CA SER A 324 3.29 10.09 -13.32
C SER A 324 3.41 10.53 -14.77
#